data_e627c96b623602cb195258b952feca10
#
_entry.id   e627c96b623602cb195258b952feca10
#
_cell.length_a   1.000
_cell.length_b   1.000
_cell.length_c   1.000
_cell.angle_alpha   90.00
_cell.angle_beta   90.00
_cell.angle_gamma   90.00
#
_symmetry.space_group_name_H-M   'P 1'
#
loop_
_entity.id
_entity.type
_entity.pdbx_description
1 polymer ?
#
loop_
_entity_poly.entity_id
_entity_poly.type
_entity_poly.pdbx_seq_one_letter_code
_entity_poly.pdbx_strand_id
1 'polypeptide(L)'
;MSGIDIVFFDAGETLLHPHPSFPELFARIAQSQGHDVSVEDATEVQRRLAPHLVDLAEDTGVENPSFQAEDSARFWSFLYRRLLKELGIEDEGLVSALYKTFSDISSYALFDDVLPALRGLEAEGYRLGLISNFEEWLEEMLVELEIGHLFEVRIVSGVEGVEKPDPRIYQLALDRAGAQAQAAVHVGDSPAMDVEPAAAAGIKPVLLDRLGRYRDHPGTVISGLDELAGAVSALAREPHDSRTPPVRAEGS
;
A
#
# COMPACT_ATOMS: atom_id res chain seq x y z
N MET A 1 1.35 29.91 -9.73
CA MET A 1 0.20 28.99 -9.58
C MET A 1 0.77 27.64 -9.23
N SER A 2 0.62 27.20 -7.99
CA SER A 2 1.15 25.91 -7.54
C SER A 2 0.18 24.79 -7.98
N GLY A 3 0.34 24.31 -9.20
CA GLY A 3 -0.32 23.09 -9.63
C GLY A 3 0.33 21.86 -8.98
N ILE A 4 -0.31 20.70 -9.10
CA ILE A 4 0.30 19.42 -8.77
C ILE A 4 1.39 19.13 -9.81
N ASP A 5 2.56 18.70 -9.34
CA ASP A 5 3.74 18.36 -10.15
C ASP A 5 3.93 16.83 -10.22
N ILE A 6 3.78 16.15 -9.07
CA ILE A 6 4.03 14.72 -8.96
C ILE A 6 2.91 13.99 -8.21
N VAL A 7 2.61 12.77 -8.65
CA VAL A 7 1.70 11.84 -7.99
C VAL A 7 2.50 10.62 -7.53
N PHE A 8 2.57 10.42 -6.21
CA PHE A 8 3.14 9.23 -5.60
C PHE A 8 2.06 8.17 -5.37
N PHE A 9 2.42 6.91 -5.53
CA PHE A 9 1.54 5.77 -5.34
C PHE A 9 2.12 4.83 -4.28
N ASP A 10 1.27 4.26 -3.45
CA ASP A 10 1.56 3.00 -2.80
C ASP A 10 1.52 1.85 -3.83
N ALA A 11 2.04 0.67 -3.48
CA ALA A 11 2.08 -0.48 -4.38
C ALA A 11 0.99 -1.51 -4.06
N GLY A 12 1.03 -2.11 -2.86
CA GLY A 12 0.14 -3.21 -2.49
C GLY A 12 -1.32 -2.78 -2.36
N GLU A 13 -2.27 -3.55 -2.89
CA GLU A 13 -3.70 -3.22 -2.90
C GLU A 13 -4.04 -1.85 -3.56
N THR A 14 -3.02 -1.12 -3.99
CA THR A 14 -3.14 0.13 -4.75
C THR A 14 -2.90 -0.10 -6.24
N LEU A 15 -1.72 -0.55 -6.60
CA LEU A 15 -1.32 -0.84 -7.99
C LEU A 15 -1.36 -2.33 -8.29
N LEU A 16 -0.97 -3.16 -7.34
CA LEU A 16 -0.82 -4.59 -7.50
C LEU A 16 -1.55 -5.36 -6.39
N HIS A 17 -1.96 -6.56 -6.72
CA HIS A 17 -2.65 -7.45 -5.79
C HIS A 17 -2.24 -8.92 -6.02
N PRO A 18 -2.40 -9.80 -5.01
CA PRO A 18 -2.31 -11.23 -5.24
C PRO A 18 -3.31 -11.69 -6.31
N HIS A 19 -2.88 -12.46 -7.31
CA HIS A 19 -3.71 -12.86 -8.44
C HIS A 19 -4.10 -14.35 -8.38
N PRO A 20 -5.39 -14.70 -8.59
CA PRO A 20 -6.52 -13.83 -8.95
C PRO A 20 -7.00 -12.91 -7.80
N SER A 21 -6.89 -13.33 -6.56
CA SER A 21 -7.11 -12.53 -5.35
C SER A 21 -6.48 -13.21 -4.14
N PHE A 22 -6.28 -12.48 -3.04
CA PHE A 22 -5.78 -13.07 -1.80
C PHE A 22 -6.66 -14.24 -1.32
N PRO A 23 -8.02 -14.12 -1.21
CA PRO A 23 -8.85 -15.23 -0.76
C PRO A 23 -8.80 -16.45 -1.68
N GLU A 24 -8.75 -16.24 -3.00
CA GLU A 24 -8.70 -17.34 -3.95
C GLU A 24 -7.37 -18.10 -3.89
N LEU A 25 -6.24 -17.37 -3.81
CA LEU A 25 -4.93 -18.01 -3.62
C LEU A 25 -4.86 -18.74 -2.27
N PHE A 26 -5.29 -18.09 -1.20
CA PHE A 26 -5.30 -18.67 0.14
C PHE A 26 -6.11 -19.98 0.18
N ALA A 27 -7.34 -19.97 -0.32
CA ALA A 27 -8.20 -21.16 -0.38
C ALA A 27 -7.56 -22.26 -1.24
N ARG A 28 -7.03 -21.94 -2.41
CA ARG A 28 -6.37 -22.88 -3.32
C ARG A 28 -5.17 -23.56 -2.64
N ILE A 29 -4.35 -22.80 -1.92
CA ILE A 29 -3.17 -23.33 -1.21
C ILE A 29 -3.64 -24.23 -0.07
N ALA A 30 -4.61 -23.79 0.73
CA ALA A 30 -5.18 -24.59 1.82
C ALA A 30 -5.75 -25.93 1.31
N GLN A 31 -6.53 -25.91 0.23
CA GLN A 31 -7.08 -27.12 -0.40
C GLN A 31 -5.99 -28.05 -0.93
N SER A 32 -4.90 -27.50 -1.50
CA SER A 32 -3.76 -28.31 -1.97
C SER A 32 -3.03 -29.05 -0.85
N GLN A 33 -3.15 -28.56 0.38
CA GLN A 33 -2.59 -29.16 1.61
C GLN A 33 -3.63 -30.02 2.36
N GLY A 34 -4.82 -30.22 1.78
CA GLY A 34 -5.86 -31.11 2.32
C GLY A 34 -6.83 -30.44 3.31
N HIS A 35 -6.83 -29.12 3.42
CA HIS A 35 -7.77 -28.38 4.25
C HIS A 35 -8.96 -27.91 3.41
N ASP A 36 -10.17 -28.13 3.93
CA ASP A 36 -11.43 -27.70 3.27
C ASP A 36 -11.70 -26.23 3.63
N VAL A 37 -11.10 -25.31 2.88
CA VAL A 37 -11.27 -23.85 3.02
C VAL A 37 -11.87 -23.33 1.73
N SER A 38 -13.05 -22.73 1.82
CA SER A 38 -13.68 -22.04 0.68
C SER A 38 -13.11 -20.64 0.48
N VAL A 39 -13.37 -20.06 -0.69
CA VAL A 39 -13.02 -18.64 -0.96
C VAL A 39 -13.81 -17.71 -0.04
N GLU A 40 -15.06 -18.08 0.27
CA GLU A 40 -15.92 -17.34 1.20
C GLU A 40 -15.34 -17.32 2.62
N ASP A 41 -14.83 -18.46 3.12
CA ASP A 41 -14.17 -18.55 4.43
C ASP A 41 -12.92 -17.66 4.47
N ALA A 42 -12.07 -17.73 3.45
CA ALA A 42 -10.86 -16.91 3.34
C ALA A 42 -11.20 -15.41 3.27
N THR A 43 -12.25 -15.04 2.53
CA THR A 43 -12.73 -13.65 2.41
C THR A 43 -13.24 -13.14 3.76
N GLU A 44 -14.02 -13.93 4.48
CA GLU A 44 -14.58 -13.53 5.77
C GLU A 44 -13.48 -13.35 6.82
N VAL A 45 -12.49 -14.24 6.84
CA VAL A 45 -11.35 -14.14 7.76
C VAL A 45 -10.48 -12.91 7.43
N GLN A 46 -10.18 -12.68 6.16
CA GLN A 46 -9.47 -11.48 5.71
C GLN A 46 -10.22 -10.22 6.13
N ARG A 47 -11.53 -10.16 5.88
CA ARG A 47 -12.37 -9.01 6.23
C ARG A 47 -12.36 -8.71 7.73
N ARG A 48 -12.36 -9.75 8.58
CA ARG A 48 -12.32 -9.58 10.04
C ARG A 48 -10.97 -9.11 10.55
N LEU A 49 -9.88 -9.60 9.96
CA LEU A 49 -8.53 -9.30 10.47
C LEU A 49 -7.91 -8.04 9.85
N ALA A 50 -8.30 -7.65 8.64
CA ALA A 50 -7.74 -6.49 7.96
C ALA A 50 -7.78 -5.19 8.78
N PRO A 51 -8.85 -4.84 9.53
CA PRO A 51 -8.87 -3.64 10.37
C PRO A 51 -7.90 -3.67 11.55
N HIS A 52 -7.40 -4.86 11.90
CA HIS A 52 -6.52 -5.09 13.05
C HIS A 52 -5.06 -5.38 12.65
N LEU A 53 -4.71 -5.21 11.38
CA LEU A 53 -3.35 -5.55 10.91
C LEU A 53 -2.26 -4.75 11.63
N VAL A 54 -2.52 -3.49 11.97
CA VAL A 54 -1.56 -2.65 12.71
C VAL A 54 -1.35 -3.22 14.13
N ASP A 55 -2.44 -3.52 14.85
CA ASP A 55 -2.36 -4.10 16.20
C ASP A 55 -1.68 -5.47 16.17
N LEU A 56 -2.00 -6.29 15.15
CA LEU A 56 -1.38 -7.60 14.95
C LEU A 56 0.11 -7.50 14.61
N ALA A 57 0.52 -6.43 13.93
CA ALA A 57 1.93 -6.16 13.66
C ALA A 57 2.72 -5.95 14.96
N GLU A 58 2.16 -5.19 15.90
CA GLU A 58 2.76 -4.98 17.24
C GLU A 58 2.95 -6.31 18.00
N ASP A 59 1.99 -7.23 17.90
CA ASP A 59 2.07 -8.56 18.54
C ASP A 59 3.21 -9.43 18.00
N THR A 60 3.72 -9.16 16.80
CA THR A 60 4.85 -9.92 16.22
C THR A 60 6.18 -9.60 16.89
N GLY A 61 6.32 -8.43 17.51
CA GLY A 61 7.58 -7.87 17.99
C GLY A 61 8.56 -7.52 16.86
N VAL A 62 8.07 -7.39 15.63
CA VAL A 62 8.85 -6.95 14.46
C VAL A 62 8.48 -5.50 14.18
N GLU A 63 9.42 -4.58 14.40
CA GLU A 63 9.18 -3.14 14.23
C GLU A 63 9.05 -2.74 12.76
N ASN A 64 9.90 -3.33 11.89
CA ASN A 64 10.00 -2.94 10.47
C ASN A 64 10.02 -4.21 9.59
N PRO A 65 8.86 -4.80 9.31
CA PRO A 65 8.78 -6.10 8.65
C PRO A 65 9.29 -6.11 7.20
N SER A 66 9.41 -4.96 6.56
CA SER A 66 9.85 -4.88 5.17
C SER A 66 11.38 -4.74 5.00
N PHE A 67 12.17 -4.54 6.08
CA PHE A 67 13.59 -4.25 5.96
C PHE A 67 14.48 -5.47 5.76
N GLN A 68 14.13 -6.61 6.33
CA GLN A 68 14.93 -7.83 6.31
C GLN A 68 14.03 -9.03 5.96
N ALA A 69 14.54 -9.93 5.12
CA ALA A 69 13.77 -11.11 4.71
C ALA A 69 13.33 -12.00 5.90
N GLU A 70 14.20 -12.12 6.93
CA GLU A 70 13.85 -12.88 8.13
C GLU A 70 12.72 -12.23 8.94
N ASP A 71 12.72 -10.90 9.06
CA ASP A 71 11.68 -10.15 9.77
C ASP A 71 10.36 -10.20 9.01
N SER A 72 10.41 -10.07 7.68
CA SER A 72 9.25 -10.27 6.80
C SER A 72 8.67 -11.68 6.94
N ALA A 73 9.51 -12.71 6.89
CA ALA A 73 9.06 -14.09 7.07
C ALA A 73 8.41 -14.33 8.43
N ARG A 74 8.94 -13.75 9.51
CA ARG A 74 8.35 -13.85 10.86
C ARG A 74 7.00 -13.16 10.90
N PHE A 75 6.92 -11.94 10.38
CA PHE A 75 5.72 -11.12 10.35
C PHE A 75 4.58 -11.82 9.58
N TRP A 76 4.83 -12.15 8.31
CA TRP A 76 3.81 -12.78 7.46
C TRP A 76 3.41 -14.17 7.95
N SER A 77 4.37 -14.98 8.42
CA SER A 77 4.05 -16.29 9.01
C SER A 77 3.17 -16.15 10.25
N PHE A 78 3.38 -15.13 11.08
CA PHE A 78 2.50 -14.85 12.21
C PHE A 78 1.08 -14.51 11.75
N LEU A 79 0.95 -13.64 10.74
CA LEU A 79 -0.35 -13.26 10.19
C LEU A 79 -1.08 -14.48 9.58
N TYR A 80 -0.37 -15.33 8.82
CA TYR A 80 -0.97 -16.55 8.27
C TYR A 80 -1.41 -17.52 9.35
N ARG A 81 -0.63 -17.72 10.42
CA ARG A 81 -1.09 -18.50 11.59
C ARG A 81 -2.35 -17.91 12.21
N ARG A 82 -2.42 -16.59 12.30
CA ARG A 82 -3.60 -15.92 12.85
C ARG A 82 -4.83 -16.14 11.99
N LEU A 83 -4.70 -16.00 10.66
CA LEU A 83 -5.77 -16.29 9.70
C LEU A 83 -6.23 -17.76 9.80
N LEU A 84 -5.28 -18.70 9.81
CA LEU A 84 -5.57 -20.13 9.90
C LEU A 84 -6.25 -20.51 11.22
N LYS A 85 -5.83 -19.89 12.34
CA LYS A 85 -6.43 -20.11 13.65
C LYS A 85 -7.91 -19.71 13.70
N GLU A 86 -8.30 -18.63 13.00
CA GLU A 86 -9.71 -18.24 12.88
C GLU A 86 -10.55 -19.30 12.12
N LEU A 87 -9.89 -20.10 11.28
CA LEU A 87 -10.48 -21.23 10.56
C LEU A 87 -10.37 -22.56 11.33
N GLY A 88 -9.79 -22.54 12.53
CA GLY A 88 -9.56 -23.74 13.33
C GLY A 88 -8.44 -24.64 12.80
N ILE A 89 -7.51 -24.09 12.00
CA ILE A 89 -6.40 -24.82 11.38
C ILE A 89 -5.11 -24.50 12.12
N GLU A 90 -4.37 -25.52 12.51
CA GLU A 90 -3.02 -25.45 13.07
C GLU A 90 -2.09 -26.33 12.23
N ASP A 91 -1.45 -25.74 11.20
CA ASP A 91 -0.58 -26.43 10.24
C ASP A 91 0.56 -25.53 9.80
N GLU A 92 1.78 -25.80 10.30
CA GLU A 92 2.98 -25.05 9.94
C GLU A 92 3.43 -25.30 8.49
N GLY A 93 3.09 -26.44 7.91
CA GLY A 93 3.32 -26.72 6.49
C GLY A 93 2.50 -25.78 5.60
N LEU A 94 1.24 -25.56 5.96
CA LEU A 94 0.37 -24.62 5.28
C LEU A 94 0.85 -23.17 5.48
N VAL A 95 1.29 -22.77 6.68
CA VAL A 95 1.90 -21.45 6.91
C VAL A 95 3.09 -21.22 5.96
N SER A 96 3.98 -22.21 5.87
CA SER A 96 5.15 -22.14 4.98
C SER A 96 4.77 -22.06 3.50
N ALA A 97 3.73 -22.80 3.08
CA ALA A 97 3.24 -22.78 1.72
C ALA A 97 2.60 -21.43 1.36
N LEU A 98 1.82 -20.84 2.27
CA LEU A 98 1.26 -19.50 2.12
C LEU A 98 2.36 -18.46 1.99
N TYR A 99 3.33 -18.44 2.91
CA TYR A 99 4.44 -17.51 2.85
C TYR A 99 5.20 -17.62 1.53
N LYS A 100 5.57 -18.84 1.11
CA LYS A 100 6.27 -19.06 -0.15
C LYS A 100 5.48 -18.54 -1.36
N THR A 101 4.17 -18.73 -1.38
CA THR A 101 3.34 -18.27 -2.51
C THR A 101 3.21 -16.75 -2.54
N PHE A 102 2.95 -16.14 -1.38
CA PHE A 102 2.81 -14.68 -1.31
C PHE A 102 4.14 -13.91 -1.30
N SER A 103 5.28 -14.62 -1.30
CA SER A 103 6.61 -14.06 -1.54
C SER A 103 7.13 -14.35 -2.96
N ASP A 104 6.28 -14.81 -3.86
CA ASP A 104 6.61 -15.11 -5.25
C ASP A 104 5.98 -14.06 -6.18
N ILE A 105 6.81 -13.38 -6.99
CA ILE A 105 6.38 -12.32 -7.92
C ILE A 105 5.27 -12.83 -8.84
N SER A 106 5.34 -14.10 -9.29
CA SER A 106 4.35 -14.71 -10.18
C SER A 106 2.94 -14.81 -9.57
N SER A 107 2.81 -14.58 -8.26
CA SER A 107 1.54 -14.55 -7.55
C SER A 107 0.84 -13.18 -7.59
N TYR A 108 1.41 -12.20 -8.28
CA TYR A 108 0.87 -10.84 -8.32
C TYR A 108 0.51 -10.41 -9.74
N ALA A 109 -0.46 -9.52 -9.82
CA ALA A 109 -0.85 -8.83 -11.04
C ALA A 109 -1.20 -7.37 -10.74
N LEU A 110 -1.20 -6.53 -11.77
CA LEU A 110 -1.76 -5.18 -11.69
C LEU A 110 -3.28 -5.25 -11.68
N PHE A 111 -3.93 -4.31 -10.97
CA PHE A 111 -5.33 -4.05 -11.23
C PHE A 111 -5.53 -3.51 -12.65
N ASP A 112 -6.68 -3.81 -13.25
CA ASP A 112 -6.98 -3.46 -14.66
C ASP A 112 -6.95 -1.96 -14.95
N ASP A 113 -7.20 -1.13 -13.93
CA ASP A 113 -7.24 0.34 -14.02
C ASP A 113 -5.87 1.01 -13.90
N VAL A 114 -4.82 0.28 -13.53
CA VAL A 114 -3.48 0.82 -13.23
C VAL A 114 -2.81 1.41 -14.47
N LEU A 115 -2.58 0.59 -15.50
CA LEU A 115 -1.88 1.07 -16.69
C LEU A 115 -2.60 2.22 -17.40
N PRO A 116 -3.94 2.19 -17.56
CA PRO A 116 -4.68 3.35 -18.08
C PRO A 116 -4.50 4.61 -17.24
N ALA A 117 -4.55 4.49 -15.91
CA ALA A 117 -4.42 5.64 -15.00
C ALA A 117 -3.01 6.25 -15.03
N LEU A 118 -1.95 5.41 -14.91
CA LEU A 118 -0.56 5.88 -14.95
C LEU A 118 -0.23 6.58 -16.26
N ARG A 119 -0.60 5.99 -17.40
CA ARG A 119 -0.37 6.59 -18.73
C ARG A 119 -1.22 7.85 -18.95
N GLY A 120 -2.42 7.90 -18.40
CA GLY A 120 -3.28 9.08 -18.46
C GLY A 120 -2.64 10.26 -17.72
N LEU A 121 -2.16 10.05 -16.51
CA LEU A 121 -1.48 11.09 -15.72
C LEU A 121 -0.16 11.54 -16.38
N GLU A 122 0.64 10.62 -16.91
CA GLU A 122 1.85 10.95 -17.65
C GLU A 122 1.53 11.81 -18.89
N ALA A 123 0.49 11.47 -19.65
CA ALA A 123 0.04 12.22 -20.82
C ALA A 123 -0.48 13.63 -20.47
N GLU A 124 -1.01 13.81 -19.26
CA GLU A 124 -1.40 15.13 -18.70
C GLU A 124 -0.19 15.92 -18.15
N GLY A 125 1.00 15.31 -18.16
CA GLY A 125 2.25 15.97 -17.78
C GLY A 125 2.61 15.83 -16.30
N TYR A 126 1.92 14.98 -15.53
CA TYR A 126 2.30 14.68 -14.14
C TYR A 126 3.51 13.73 -14.11
N ARG A 127 4.43 13.99 -13.20
CA ARG A 127 5.50 13.06 -12.84
C ARG A 127 4.92 12.00 -11.92
N LEU A 128 5.42 10.76 -12.01
CA LEU A 128 4.95 9.65 -11.19
C LEU A 128 6.06 9.18 -10.27
N GLY A 129 5.70 8.83 -9.04
CA GLY A 129 6.59 8.26 -8.05
C GLY A 129 5.92 7.12 -7.29
N LEU A 130 6.71 6.35 -6.55
CA LEU A 130 6.27 5.24 -5.72
C LEU A 130 6.78 5.44 -4.29
N ILE A 131 5.92 5.17 -3.28
CA ILE A 131 6.29 5.12 -1.85
C ILE A 131 5.59 3.90 -1.26
N SER A 132 6.33 2.82 -1.00
CA SER A 132 5.73 1.57 -0.55
C SER A 132 6.48 0.91 0.59
N ASN A 133 5.73 0.38 1.57
CA ASN A 133 6.23 -0.55 2.56
C ASN A 133 6.30 -1.93 1.93
N PHE A 134 7.45 -2.25 1.38
CA PHE A 134 7.68 -3.51 0.68
C PHE A 134 9.15 -3.91 0.76
N GLU A 135 9.44 -5.20 0.66
CA GLU A 135 10.80 -5.70 0.54
C GLU A 135 11.46 -5.27 -0.78
N GLU A 136 12.78 -5.36 -0.87
CA GLU A 136 13.56 -4.93 -2.06
C GLU A 136 13.13 -5.59 -3.37
N TRP A 137 12.55 -6.82 -3.32
CA TRP A 137 12.09 -7.53 -4.52
C TRP A 137 10.89 -6.89 -5.22
N LEU A 138 10.27 -5.84 -4.63
CA LEU A 138 9.31 -4.99 -5.35
C LEU A 138 9.93 -4.36 -6.60
N GLU A 139 11.22 -4.00 -6.56
CA GLU A 139 11.91 -3.42 -7.72
C GLU A 139 11.92 -4.40 -8.91
N GLU A 140 12.17 -5.68 -8.66
CA GLU A 140 12.11 -6.74 -9.69
C GLU A 140 10.67 -6.96 -10.18
N MET A 141 9.70 -6.97 -9.25
CA MET A 141 8.28 -7.09 -9.60
C MET A 141 7.81 -5.95 -10.51
N LEU A 142 8.20 -4.70 -10.24
CA LEU A 142 7.84 -3.56 -11.09
C LEU A 142 8.43 -3.67 -12.49
N VAL A 143 9.59 -4.32 -12.65
CA VAL A 143 10.20 -4.60 -13.96
C VAL A 143 9.41 -5.70 -14.69
N GLU A 144 9.09 -6.81 -14.01
CA GLU A 144 8.32 -7.92 -14.60
C GLU A 144 6.90 -7.49 -15.01
N LEU A 145 6.28 -6.60 -14.21
CA LEU A 145 4.97 -6.02 -14.51
C LEU A 145 5.03 -4.86 -15.53
N GLU A 146 6.21 -4.55 -16.07
CA GLU A 146 6.44 -3.52 -17.08
C GLU A 146 5.98 -2.10 -16.71
N ILE A 147 5.94 -1.76 -15.41
CA ILE A 147 5.55 -0.42 -14.93
C ILE A 147 6.68 0.36 -14.26
N GLY A 148 7.79 -0.28 -13.92
CA GLY A 148 8.89 0.37 -13.18
C GLY A 148 9.45 1.60 -13.89
N HIS A 149 9.44 1.61 -15.22
CA HIS A 149 9.93 2.71 -16.05
C HIS A 149 9.04 3.97 -16.04
N LEU A 150 7.80 3.86 -15.57
CA LEU A 150 6.86 4.98 -15.45
C LEU A 150 7.13 5.84 -14.20
N PHE A 151 7.82 5.29 -13.20
CA PHE A 151 8.11 6.00 -11.96
C PHE A 151 9.48 6.65 -11.99
N GLU A 152 9.52 7.97 -11.94
CA GLU A 152 10.77 8.76 -11.86
C GLU A 152 11.49 8.54 -10.53
N VAL A 153 10.73 8.40 -9.44
CA VAL A 153 11.22 8.16 -8.08
C VAL A 153 10.53 6.95 -7.50
N ARG A 154 11.31 6.02 -6.94
CA ARG A 154 10.82 4.87 -6.22
C ARG A 154 11.45 4.83 -4.84
N ILE A 155 10.60 4.81 -3.82
CA ILE A 155 10.97 4.69 -2.40
C ILE A 155 10.36 3.39 -1.89
N VAL A 156 11.20 2.38 -1.79
CA VAL A 156 10.83 1.04 -1.30
C VAL A 156 11.47 0.86 0.08
N SER A 157 10.68 0.63 1.11
CA SER A 157 11.15 0.62 2.50
C SER A 157 12.28 -0.40 2.74
N GLY A 158 12.23 -1.57 2.11
CA GLY A 158 13.28 -2.58 2.19
C GLY A 158 14.63 -2.15 1.59
N VAL A 159 14.63 -1.14 0.70
CA VAL A 159 15.83 -0.54 0.13
C VAL A 159 16.30 0.63 0.99
N GLU A 160 15.35 1.44 1.49
CA GLU A 160 15.65 2.73 2.12
C GLU A 160 15.87 2.64 3.64
N GLY A 161 15.43 1.57 4.29
CA GLY A 161 15.52 1.42 5.74
C GLY A 161 14.64 2.41 6.51
N VAL A 162 13.56 2.85 5.90
CA VAL A 162 12.49 3.66 6.51
C VAL A 162 11.16 3.28 5.89
N GLU A 163 10.09 3.17 6.70
CA GLU A 163 8.77 2.76 6.21
C GLU A 163 7.66 3.68 6.72
N LYS A 164 6.53 3.68 6.03
CA LYS A 164 5.30 4.34 6.48
C LYS A 164 4.84 3.69 7.80
N PRO A 165 4.34 4.43 8.78
CA PRO A 165 3.93 5.84 8.71
C PRO A 165 5.02 6.86 9.08
N ASP A 166 6.30 6.48 9.16
CA ASP A 166 7.39 7.41 9.49
C ASP A 166 7.44 8.54 8.46
N PRO A 167 7.33 9.82 8.88
CA PRO A 167 7.32 10.96 7.96
C PRO A 167 8.61 11.10 7.14
N ARG A 168 9.71 10.49 7.57
CA ARG A 168 10.99 10.51 6.85
C ARG A 168 10.90 9.86 5.48
N ILE A 169 10.01 8.87 5.27
CA ILE A 169 9.86 8.22 3.97
C ILE A 169 9.27 9.18 2.93
N TYR A 170 8.31 10.01 3.35
CA TYR A 170 7.70 11.04 2.50
C TYR A 170 8.66 12.17 2.19
N GLN A 171 9.44 12.60 3.20
CA GLN A 171 10.46 13.62 2.98
C GLN A 171 11.54 13.13 2.00
N LEU A 172 11.98 11.88 2.13
CA LEU A 172 12.93 11.26 1.20
C LEU A 172 12.39 11.24 -0.23
N ALA A 173 11.09 10.92 -0.41
CA ALA A 173 10.44 10.93 -1.71
C ALA A 173 10.42 12.34 -2.33
N LEU A 174 10.05 13.34 -1.55
CA LEU A 174 10.04 14.74 -1.98
C LEU A 174 11.44 15.25 -2.35
N ASP A 175 12.45 14.94 -1.53
CA ASP A 175 13.84 15.35 -1.77
C ASP A 175 14.39 14.74 -3.06
N ARG A 176 14.14 13.44 -3.30
CA ARG A 176 14.55 12.75 -4.55
C ARG A 176 13.84 13.29 -5.77
N ALA A 177 12.56 13.59 -5.64
CA ALA A 177 11.78 14.18 -6.72
C ALA A 177 12.12 15.65 -6.94
N GLY A 178 12.78 16.33 -6.00
CA GLY A 178 12.94 17.79 -6.01
C GLY A 178 11.59 18.52 -5.98
N ALA A 179 10.57 17.90 -5.38
CA ALA A 179 9.20 18.40 -5.36
C ALA A 179 8.85 19.10 -4.04
N GLN A 180 7.95 20.08 -4.12
CA GLN A 180 7.36 20.68 -2.93
C GLN A 180 6.17 19.83 -2.46
N ALA A 181 6.02 19.63 -1.15
CA ALA A 181 4.93 18.81 -0.60
C ALA A 181 3.54 19.25 -1.09
N GLN A 182 3.29 20.57 -1.17
CA GLN A 182 2.03 21.15 -1.61
C GLN A 182 1.74 20.91 -3.12
N ALA A 183 2.78 20.58 -3.89
CA ALA A 183 2.69 20.23 -5.31
C ALA A 183 2.69 18.70 -5.53
N ALA A 184 2.61 17.92 -4.48
CA ALA A 184 2.58 16.46 -4.52
C ALA A 184 1.23 15.90 -4.06
N VAL A 185 0.83 14.80 -4.67
CA VAL A 185 -0.29 13.94 -4.25
C VAL A 185 0.28 12.59 -3.85
N HIS A 186 -0.28 11.94 -2.83
CA HIS A 186 -0.02 10.53 -2.51
C HIS A 186 -1.32 9.74 -2.55
N VAL A 187 -1.31 8.63 -3.26
CA VAL A 187 -2.46 7.73 -3.45
C VAL A 187 -2.14 6.39 -2.79
N GLY A 188 -3.00 5.93 -1.89
CA GLY A 188 -2.86 4.63 -1.24
C GLY A 188 -4.17 4.14 -0.64
N ASP A 189 -4.21 2.89 -0.21
CA ASP A 189 -5.43 2.22 0.27
C ASP A 189 -5.63 2.28 1.80
N SER A 190 -4.62 2.76 2.53
CA SER A 190 -4.63 2.74 3.99
C SER A 190 -4.71 4.16 4.60
N PRO A 191 -5.76 4.48 5.38
CA PRO A 191 -5.80 5.75 6.12
C PRO A 191 -4.56 5.96 7.01
N ALA A 192 -4.15 4.94 7.77
CA ALA A 192 -3.07 5.03 8.75
C ALA A 192 -1.66 5.05 8.12
N MET A 193 -1.48 4.38 6.97
CA MET A 193 -0.16 4.26 6.33
C MET A 193 0.04 5.26 5.18
N ASP A 194 -1.05 5.70 4.52
CA ASP A 194 -0.95 6.53 3.32
C ASP A 194 -1.54 7.92 3.49
N VAL A 195 -2.72 8.03 4.11
CA VAL A 195 -3.47 9.30 4.13
C VAL A 195 -2.95 10.22 5.23
N GLU A 196 -3.00 9.76 6.48
CA GLU A 196 -2.64 10.56 7.65
C GLU A 196 -1.16 11.00 7.61
N PRO A 197 -0.18 10.10 7.36
CA PRO A 197 1.21 10.51 7.35
C PRO A 197 1.59 11.34 6.12
N ALA A 198 0.98 11.11 4.95
CA ALA A 198 1.18 12.00 3.79
C ALA A 198 0.67 13.40 4.06
N ALA A 199 -0.53 13.53 4.66
CA ALA A 199 -1.09 14.82 5.06
C ALA A 199 -0.19 15.52 6.10
N ALA A 200 0.34 14.78 7.09
CA ALA A 200 1.28 15.31 8.08
C ALA A 200 2.59 15.81 7.45
N ALA A 201 3.03 15.20 6.34
CA ALA A 201 4.17 15.64 5.54
C ALA A 201 3.82 16.82 4.59
N GLY A 202 2.56 17.28 4.57
CA GLY A 202 2.09 18.38 3.71
C GLY A 202 1.79 17.95 2.27
N ILE A 203 1.81 16.65 1.97
CA ILE A 203 1.41 16.05 0.70
C ILE A 203 -0.12 15.91 0.69
N LYS A 204 -0.77 16.16 -0.43
CA LYS A 204 -2.21 15.99 -0.57
C LYS A 204 -2.57 14.51 -0.73
N PRO A 205 -3.29 13.90 0.24
CA PRO A 205 -3.62 12.49 0.16
C PRO A 205 -4.87 12.22 -0.68
N VAL A 206 -4.89 11.08 -1.34
CA VAL A 206 -6.07 10.47 -1.97
C VAL A 206 -6.19 9.04 -1.45
N LEU A 207 -7.31 8.73 -0.79
CA LEU A 207 -7.61 7.39 -0.32
C LEU A 207 -8.25 6.58 -1.45
N LEU A 208 -7.65 5.45 -1.80
CA LEU A 208 -8.20 4.49 -2.75
C LEU A 208 -8.99 3.42 -1.98
N ASP A 209 -10.30 3.49 -2.03
CA ASP A 209 -11.21 2.56 -1.33
C ASP A 209 -11.88 1.59 -2.29
N ARG A 210 -11.12 0.65 -2.84
CA ARG A 210 -11.62 -0.37 -3.80
C ARG A 210 -12.74 -1.24 -3.23
N LEU A 211 -12.81 -1.39 -1.90
CA LEU A 211 -13.75 -2.28 -1.23
C LEU A 211 -14.91 -1.56 -0.53
N GLY A 212 -14.96 -0.23 -0.59
CA GLY A 212 -16.03 0.58 0.03
C GLY A 212 -16.03 0.54 1.55
N ARG A 213 -14.85 0.39 2.17
CA ARG A 213 -14.66 0.33 3.64
C ARG A 213 -14.63 1.70 4.31
N TYR A 214 -14.28 2.74 3.55
CA TYR A 214 -13.99 4.08 4.07
C TYR A 214 -14.88 5.17 3.47
N ARG A 215 -16.14 4.83 3.14
CA ARG A 215 -17.09 5.76 2.47
C ARG A 215 -17.33 7.06 3.21
N ASP A 216 -17.22 7.04 4.54
CA ASP A 216 -17.42 8.21 5.41
C ASP A 216 -16.10 8.95 5.74
N HIS A 217 -14.98 8.59 5.07
CA HIS A 217 -13.71 9.27 5.27
C HIS A 217 -13.80 10.73 4.82
N PRO A 218 -13.34 11.71 5.65
CA PRO A 218 -13.57 13.14 5.40
C PRO A 218 -12.71 13.72 4.27
N GLY A 219 -11.69 12.99 3.80
CA GLY A 219 -10.77 13.41 2.75
C GLY A 219 -11.23 13.04 1.34
N THR A 220 -10.34 13.23 0.37
CA THR A 220 -10.56 12.78 -1.01
C THR A 220 -10.53 11.27 -1.09
N VAL A 221 -11.64 10.64 -1.46
CA VAL A 221 -11.78 9.19 -1.62
C VAL A 221 -12.15 8.88 -3.06
N ILE A 222 -11.50 7.88 -3.64
CA ILE A 222 -11.82 7.32 -4.95
C ILE A 222 -12.04 5.81 -4.81
N SER A 223 -12.86 5.20 -5.66
CA SER A 223 -13.14 3.76 -5.66
C SER A 223 -12.32 2.98 -6.70
N GLY A 224 -11.68 3.68 -7.62
CA GLY A 224 -10.79 3.14 -8.64
C GLY A 224 -9.84 4.22 -9.15
N LEU A 225 -8.74 3.80 -9.78
CA LEU A 225 -7.76 4.73 -10.33
C LEU A 225 -8.26 5.46 -11.58
N ASP A 226 -9.35 5.02 -12.20
CA ASP A 226 -10.03 5.73 -13.28
C ASP A 226 -10.61 7.09 -12.84
N GLU A 227 -10.88 7.26 -11.53
CA GLU A 227 -11.32 8.53 -10.94
C GLU A 227 -10.15 9.48 -10.61
N LEU A 228 -8.90 8.97 -10.61
CA LEU A 228 -7.74 9.68 -10.04
C LEU A 228 -7.40 10.98 -10.76
N ALA A 229 -7.40 11.01 -12.10
CA ALA A 229 -7.10 12.22 -12.85
C ALA A 229 -8.05 13.38 -12.48
N GLY A 230 -9.34 13.06 -12.29
CA GLY A 230 -10.32 14.01 -11.80
C GLY A 230 -10.03 14.53 -10.39
N ALA A 231 -9.67 13.63 -9.47
CA ALA A 231 -9.31 13.97 -8.10
C ALA A 231 -8.05 14.85 -8.04
N VAL A 232 -7.00 14.51 -8.77
CA VAL A 232 -5.76 15.31 -8.88
C VAL A 232 -6.04 16.69 -9.43
N SER A 233 -6.86 16.78 -10.49
CA SER A 233 -7.28 18.07 -11.08
C SER A 233 -8.10 18.93 -10.11
N ALA A 234 -8.92 18.33 -9.25
CA ALA A 234 -9.66 19.04 -8.20
C ALA A 234 -8.71 19.59 -7.13
N LEU A 235 -7.82 18.74 -6.63
CA LEU A 235 -6.79 19.11 -5.63
C LEU A 235 -5.84 20.21 -6.14
N ALA A 236 -5.55 20.25 -7.45
CA ALA A 236 -4.73 21.30 -8.05
C ALA A 236 -5.40 22.68 -8.03
N ARG A 237 -6.74 22.75 -7.94
CA ARG A 237 -7.53 24.00 -7.91
C ARG A 237 -7.79 24.53 -6.51
N GLU A 238 -7.61 23.69 -5.48
CA GLU A 238 -7.82 24.11 -4.09
C GLU A 238 -6.78 25.16 -3.70
N PRO A 239 -7.23 26.34 -3.19
CA PRO A 239 -6.30 27.31 -2.65
C PRO A 239 -5.57 26.70 -1.45
N HIS A 240 -4.28 26.94 -1.35
CA HIS A 240 -3.49 26.52 -0.21
C HIS A 240 -4.04 27.15 1.08
N ASP A 241 -4.74 26.36 1.91
CA ASP A 241 -5.15 26.82 3.24
C ASP A 241 -3.94 26.75 4.18
N SER A 242 -3.32 27.91 4.40
CA SER A 242 -2.16 28.07 5.31
C SER A 242 -2.51 27.91 6.79
N ARG A 243 -3.63 27.27 7.13
CA ARG A 243 -4.14 27.09 8.51
C ARG A 243 -4.02 25.68 9.06
N THR A 244 -2.93 24.98 8.77
CA THR A 244 -2.58 23.82 9.60
C THR A 244 -1.87 24.36 10.85
N PRO A 245 -2.44 24.25 12.06
CA PRO A 245 -1.77 24.72 13.27
C PRO A 245 -0.51 23.87 13.49
N PRO A 246 0.61 24.48 13.93
CA PRO A 246 1.81 23.72 14.28
C PRO A 246 1.45 22.77 15.44
N VAL A 247 1.83 21.51 15.29
CA VAL A 247 1.78 20.52 16.36
C VAL A 247 2.51 21.13 17.56
N ARG A 248 1.80 21.40 18.65
CA ARG A 248 2.42 21.84 19.91
C ARG A 248 3.25 20.68 20.41
N ALA A 249 4.58 20.88 20.39
CA ALA A 249 5.48 20.08 21.19
C ALA A 249 5.10 20.33 22.65
N GLU A 250 4.41 19.36 23.29
CA GLU A 250 4.26 19.36 24.74
C GLU A 250 5.65 19.04 25.32
N GLY A 251 6.26 20.07 25.86
CA GLY A 251 7.51 19.99 26.58
C GLY A 251 7.26 19.60 28.03
N SER A 252 8.26 18.95 28.59
CA SER A 252 8.62 18.68 29.99
C SER A 252 8.09 17.40 30.57
#